data_0c82af606c5a72661749ca43a8f38f8d
#
_entry.id   0c82af606c5a72661749ca43a8f38f8d
#
_cell.length_a   1.000
_cell.length_b   1.000
_cell.length_c   1.000
_cell.angle_alpha   90.00
_cell.angle_beta   90.00
_cell.angle_gamma   90.00
#
_symmetry.space_group_name_H-M   'P 1'
#
loop_
_entity.id
_entity.type
_entity.pdbx_description
1 polymer ?
#
loop_
_entity_poly.entity_id
_entity_poly.type
_entity_poly.pdbx_seq_one_letter_code
_entity_poly.pdbx_strand_id
1 'polypeptide(L)'
;DRSVSRGLGDVYKRQIMKNPIFTGAAVAIITPMNEDGTVNYDEFAKFIDFQIENGTDAIVVCGTTGESSTLKVVEHNECIRWCVEYVNHRVPVIAGTGSNSTACAIEISREACKNGADALLLVTPYYNKTSQRGLIAHYTAIHDATDLPIILYNVPSRTGVNIKPETAAELAKLPRVNGIKEASGDLDQVAKIHELCGDELNIWSGNDDQIYDILERGGKGVISVLSNIAPKETHDIVAKYLDGDKPASKELMDKYEKLAKAMFVDVNPIPVKEAVSLIGFNAGPLRLPLVEMDEANKKLSLIHISEPTRH
;
A
#
# COMPACT_ATOMS: atom_id res chain seq x y z
N ASP A 1 49.49 39.20 -13.50
CA ASP A 1 48.89 38.12 -14.24
C ASP A 1 47.71 37.53 -13.47
N ARG A 2 46.55 37.63 -14.09
CA ARG A 2 45.25 37.33 -13.47
C ARG A 2 45.00 35.85 -13.57
N SER A 3 45.06 35.10 -12.49
CA SER A 3 44.42 33.80 -12.41
C SER A 3 43.06 33.94 -11.73
N VAL A 4 42.04 33.81 -12.53
CA VAL A 4 40.63 33.83 -12.12
C VAL A 4 40.36 32.49 -11.41
N SER A 5 40.13 32.57 -10.10
CA SER A 5 39.46 31.51 -9.32
C SER A 5 38.04 31.39 -9.83
N ARG A 6 37.75 30.43 -10.69
CA ARG A 6 36.40 30.03 -11.02
C ARG A 6 35.95 29.00 -10.05
N GLY A 7 34.92 29.35 -9.36
CA GLY A 7 34.08 28.72 -8.42
C GLY A 7 33.93 27.22 -8.53
N LEU A 8 34.10 26.58 -7.43
CA LEU A 8 33.45 25.35 -7.04
C LEU A 8 31.95 25.61 -6.82
N GLY A 9 31.28 25.98 -7.90
CA GLY A 9 29.84 26.02 -7.97
C GLY A 9 29.39 24.78 -8.72
N ASP A 10 28.35 24.17 -8.21
CA ASP A 10 27.57 23.14 -8.87
C ASP A 10 28.20 21.77 -9.03
N VAL A 11 28.45 21.11 -7.92
CA VAL A 11 28.19 19.68 -7.86
C VAL A 11 26.67 19.54 -7.94
N TYR A 12 26.12 19.50 -9.16
CA TYR A 12 24.78 19.00 -9.40
C TYR A 12 24.71 17.63 -8.72
N LYS A 13 24.02 17.55 -7.58
CA LYS A 13 23.58 16.28 -7.03
C LYS A 13 22.76 15.64 -8.14
N ARG A 14 23.34 14.65 -8.81
CA ARG A 14 22.65 13.85 -9.81
C ARG A 14 21.53 13.19 -9.04
N GLN A 15 20.32 13.71 -9.14
CA GLN A 15 19.11 13.06 -8.59
C GLN A 15 19.07 11.67 -9.19
N ILE A 16 19.13 10.64 -8.34
CA ILE A 16 19.08 9.25 -8.79
C ILE A 16 17.59 8.90 -8.91
N MET A 17 17.08 9.03 -10.11
CA MET A 17 15.72 8.59 -10.43
C MET A 17 15.56 7.11 -10.05
N LYS A 18 14.55 6.80 -9.24
CA LYS A 18 14.22 5.42 -8.84
C LYS A 18 13.02 4.94 -9.64
N ASN A 19 13.22 3.89 -10.41
CA ASN A 19 12.12 3.24 -11.10
C ASN A 19 11.09 2.75 -10.07
N PRO A 20 9.79 3.05 -10.26
CA PRO A 20 8.75 2.55 -9.36
C PRO A 20 8.69 1.02 -9.41
N ILE A 21 8.37 0.38 -8.28
CA ILE A 21 8.17 -1.08 -8.18
C ILE A 21 7.00 -1.49 -9.08
N PHE A 22 5.98 -0.67 -9.15
CA PHE A 22 4.86 -0.77 -10.07
C PHE A 22 4.30 0.61 -10.38
N THR A 23 3.56 0.74 -11.46
CA THR A 23 2.62 1.84 -11.73
C THR A 23 1.24 1.24 -11.87
N GLY A 24 0.19 1.98 -11.50
CA GLY A 24 -1.16 1.44 -11.55
C GLY A 24 -1.76 1.20 -10.16
N ALA A 25 -2.52 0.12 -10.01
CA ALA A 25 -3.23 -0.22 -8.80
C ALA A 25 -2.71 -1.52 -8.18
N ALA A 26 -2.07 -1.44 -7.02
CA ALA A 26 -1.79 -2.60 -6.19
C ALA A 26 -2.98 -2.87 -5.26
N VAL A 27 -3.34 -4.14 -5.10
CA VAL A 27 -4.34 -4.52 -4.10
C VAL A 27 -3.69 -4.70 -2.73
N ALA A 28 -4.19 -4.00 -1.71
CA ALA A 28 -3.97 -4.38 -0.32
C ALA A 28 -4.88 -5.59 -0.02
N ILE A 29 -4.41 -6.80 -0.36
CA ILE A 29 -5.25 -7.98 -0.43
C ILE A 29 -5.71 -8.44 0.94
N ILE A 30 -6.96 -8.89 1.07
CA ILE A 30 -7.45 -9.57 2.27
C ILE A 30 -6.73 -10.91 2.44
N THR A 31 -6.74 -11.44 3.65
CA THR A 31 -6.34 -12.83 3.95
C THR A 31 -7.61 -13.64 4.20
N PRO A 32 -8.04 -14.51 3.28
CA PRO A 32 -9.17 -15.41 3.51
C PRO A 32 -8.89 -16.37 4.67
N MET A 33 -9.89 -16.61 5.51
CA MET A 33 -9.77 -17.45 6.69
C MET A 33 -10.77 -18.63 6.62
N ASN A 34 -10.39 -19.75 7.20
CA ASN A 34 -11.29 -20.87 7.48
C ASN A 34 -12.17 -20.53 8.70
N GLU A 35 -13.23 -21.30 8.93
CA GLU A 35 -14.13 -21.14 10.08
C GLU A 35 -13.42 -21.18 11.45
N ASP A 36 -12.30 -21.91 11.54
CA ASP A 36 -11.46 -21.99 12.73
C ASP A 36 -10.47 -20.81 12.86
N GLY A 37 -10.51 -19.87 11.90
CA GLY A 37 -9.65 -18.71 11.84
C GLY A 37 -8.24 -18.96 11.28
N THR A 38 -7.92 -20.16 10.81
CA THR A 38 -6.66 -20.42 10.06
C THR A 38 -6.74 -19.84 8.65
N VAL A 39 -5.59 -19.56 8.01
CA VAL A 39 -5.56 -19.03 6.64
C VAL A 39 -6.10 -20.06 5.65
N ASN A 40 -7.04 -19.63 4.81
CA ASN A 40 -7.63 -20.46 3.75
C ASN A 40 -6.86 -20.23 2.44
N TYR A 41 -5.82 -21.01 2.22
CA TYR A 41 -4.97 -20.90 1.05
C TYR A 41 -5.66 -21.27 -0.28
N ASP A 42 -6.63 -22.19 -0.26
CA ASP A 42 -7.39 -22.56 -1.46
C ASP A 42 -8.26 -21.40 -1.96
N GLU A 43 -8.90 -20.69 -1.05
CA GLU A 43 -9.67 -19.49 -1.40
C GLU A 43 -8.76 -18.32 -1.73
N PHE A 44 -7.61 -18.20 -1.06
CA PHE A 44 -6.62 -17.19 -1.35
C PHE A 44 -6.07 -17.32 -2.78
N ALA A 45 -5.83 -18.56 -3.25
CA ALA A 45 -5.44 -18.84 -4.62
C ALA A 45 -6.43 -18.28 -5.63
N LYS A 46 -7.71 -18.62 -5.49
CA LYS A 46 -8.79 -18.12 -6.37
C LYS A 46 -8.89 -16.60 -6.36
N PHE A 47 -8.71 -16.01 -5.19
CA PHE A 47 -8.81 -14.56 -5.03
C PHE A 47 -7.61 -13.83 -5.65
N ILE A 48 -6.40 -14.39 -5.55
CA ILE A 48 -5.21 -13.88 -6.25
C ILE A 48 -5.40 -13.98 -7.77
N ASP A 49 -5.91 -15.10 -8.29
CA ASP A 49 -6.18 -15.25 -9.72
C ASP A 49 -7.19 -14.23 -10.21
N PHE A 50 -8.29 -14.03 -9.49
CA PHE A 50 -9.27 -12.99 -9.77
C PHE A 50 -8.64 -11.59 -9.86
N GLN A 51 -7.75 -11.25 -8.93
CA GLN A 51 -7.06 -9.96 -8.93
C GLN A 51 -6.19 -9.78 -10.18
N ILE A 52 -5.38 -10.78 -10.50
CA ILE A 52 -4.44 -10.73 -11.63
C ILE A 52 -5.20 -10.71 -12.96
N GLU A 53 -6.23 -11.55 -13.13
CA GLU A 53 -7.06 -11.62 -14.33
C GLU A 53 -7.83 -10.31 -14.58
N ASN A 54 -8.09 -9.54 -13.54
CA ASN A 54 -8.76 -8.24 -13.63
C ASN A 54 -7.80 -7.03 -13.56
N GLY A 55 -6.52 -7.24 -13.85
CA GLY A 55 -5.58 -6.16 -14.12
C GLY A 55 -4.93 -5.52 -12.89
N THR A 56 -4.93 -6.18 -11.74
CA THR A 56 -4.13 -5.74 -10.59
C THR A 56 -2.64 -5.69 -10.97
N ASP A 57 -1.98 -4.55 -10.72
CA ASP A 57 -0.58 -4.31 -11.10
C ASP A 57 0.44 -4.82 -10.08
N ALA A 58 0.05 -5.02 -8.83
CA ALA A 58 0.86 -5.62 -7.77
C ALA A 58 -0.03 -6.12 -6.62
N ILE A 59 0.49 -7.03 -5.81
CA ILE A 59 -0.20 -7.57 -4.63
C ILE A 59 0.56 -7.17 -3.37
N VAL A 60 -0.12 -6.51 -2.43
CA VAL A 60 0.41 -6.24 -1.10
C VAL A 60 -0.17 -7.27 -0.13
N VAL A 61 0.64 -8.24 0.25
CA VAL A 61 0.28 -9.32 1.18
C VAL A 61 0.65 -8.94 2.62
N CYS A 62 -0.13 -9.39 3.58
CA CYS A 62 0.08 -9.12 5.01
C CYS A 62 0.19 -7.62 5.34
N GLY A 63 -0.59 -6.78 4.65
CA GLY A 63 -0.82 -5.39 5.05
C GLY A 63 -1.89 -5.28 6.13
N THR A 64 -2.34 -4.07 6.44
CA THR A 64 -3.45 -3.82 7.39
C THR A 64 -4.73 -4.55 6.98
N THR A 65 -5.08 -4.48 5.69
CA THR A 65 -6.25 -5.16 5.11
C THR A 65 -6.13 -6.68 5.17
N GLY A 66 -4.92 -7.22 5.11
CA GLY A 66 -4.61 -8.64 5.26
C GLY A 66 -4.53 -9.11 6.72
N GLU A 67 -4.98 -8.32 7.69
CA GLU A 67 -5.02 -8.65 9.12
C GLU A 67 -3.65 -9.04 9.71
N SER A 68 -2.56 -8.43 9.20
CA SER A 68 -1.18 -8.76 9.60
C SER A 68 -0.95 -8.74 11.12
N SER A 69 -1.64 -7.84 11.85
CA SER A 69 -1.49 -7.67 13.29
C SER A 69 -2.00 -8.85 14.13
N THR A 70 -2.84 -9.72 13.56
CA THR A 70 -3.41 -10.90 14.22
C THR A 70 -2.82 -12.22 13.69
N LEU A 71 -1.95 -12.16 12.70
CA LEU A 71 -1.16 -13.29 12.26
C LEU A 71 0.05 -13.48 13.20
N LYS A 72 0.24 -14.70 13.70
CA LYS A 72 1.48 -15.03 14.43
C LYS A 72 2.67 -14.92 13.47
N VAL A 73 3.86 -14.58 13.97
CA VAL A 73 5.07 -14.37 13.12
C VAL A 73 5.30 -15.54 12.15
N VAL A 74 5.16 -16.79 12.61
CA VAL A 74 5.33 -17.98 11.76
C VAL A 74 4.28 -18.01 10.65
N GLU A 75 3.02 -17.74 10.97
CA GLU A 75 1.90 -17.74 10.03
C GLU A 75 1.99 -16.56 9.05
N HIS A 76 2.44 -15.40 9.54
CA HIS A 76 2.69 -14.21 8.71
C HIS A 76 3.78 -14.50 7.66
N ASN A 77 4.89 -15.09 8.07
CA ASN A 77 5.98 -15.47 7.16
C ASN A 77 5.55 -16.55 6.16
N GLU A 78 4.76 -17.53 6.61
CA GLU A 78 4.20 -18.57 5.74
C GLU A 78 3.22 -17.99 4.72
N CYS A 79 2.37 -17.05 5.11
CA CYS A 79 1.43 -16.39 4.22
C CYS A 79 2.17 -15.61 3.12
N ILE A 80 3.26 -14.89 3.45
CA ILE A 80 4.10 -14.21 2.47
C ILE A 80 4.75 -15.22 1.52
N ARG A 81 5.41 -16.26 2.07
CA ARG A 81 6.07 -17.31 1.28
C ARG A 81 5.11 -17.93 0.29
N TRP A 82 3.95 -18.38 0.77
CA TRP A 82 2.93 -19.02 -0.05
C TRP A 82 2.41 -18.08 -1.15
N CYS A 83 2.14 -16.81 -0.81
CA CYS A 83 1.67 -15.82 -1.78
C CYS A 83 2.72 -15.60 -2.89
N VAL A 84 3.99 -15.45 -2.55
CA VAL A 84 5.09 -15.29 -3.52
C VAL A 84 5.17 -16.51 -4.45
N GLU A 85 5.16 -17.71 -3.90
CA GLU A 85 5.21 -18.95 -4.67
C GLU A 85 3.99 -19.09 -5.60
N TYR A 86 2.78 -18.78 -5.11
CA TYR A 86 1.56 -18.90 -5.91
C TYR A 86 1.47 -17.84 -7.00
N VAL A 87 1.81 -16.61 -6.71
CA VAL A 87 1.84 -15.51 -7.71
C VAL A 87 2.87 -15.80 -8.80
N ASN A 88 3.98 -16.43 -8.47
CA ASN A 88 5.00 -16.90 -9.41
C ASN A 88 5.39 -15.85 -10.47
N HIS A 89 5.76 -14.65 -10.02
CA HIS A 89 6.20 -13.52 -10.86
C HIS A 89 5.18 -13.00 -11.88
N ARG A 90 3.89 -13.36 -11.78
CA ARG A 90 2.84 -12.81 -12.65
C ARG A 90 2.66 -11.30 -12.43
N VAL A 91 2.78 -10.85 -11.19
CA VAL A 91 2.84 -9.44 -10.78
C VAL A 91 3.78 -9.31 -9.58
N PRO A 92 4.31 -8.11 -9.26
CA PRO A 92 5.11 -7.92 -8.05
C PRO A 92 4.32 -8.25 -6.77
N VAL A 93 4.99 -8.93 -5.82
CA VAL A 93 4.48 -9.18 -4.47
C VAL A 93 5.22 -8.32 -3.46
N ILE A 94 4.48 -7.46 -2.79
CA ILE A 94 4.97 -6.51 -1.79
C ILE A 94 4.58 -7.04 -0.41
N ALA A 95 5.56 -7.35 0.43
CA ALA A 95 5.31 -7.88 1.76
C ALA A 95 5.14 -6.78 2.81
N GLY A 96 4.02 -6.79 3.53
CA GLY A 96 3.81 -5.92 4.69
C GLY A 96 4.62 -6.42 5.89
N THR A 97 5.73 -5.77 6.22
CA THR A 97 6.67 -6.21 7.26
C THR A 97 6.97 -5.16 8.33
N GLY A 98 6.22 -4.04 8.31
CA GLY A 98 6.37 -2.98 9.31
C GLY A 98 5.95 -3.44 10.71
N SER A 99 6.65 -2.95 11.71
CA SER A 99 6.37 -3.19 13.14
C SER A 99 6.73 -1.96 13.96
N ASN A 100 6.12 -1.83 15.13
CA ASN A 100 6.50 -0.82 16.12
C ASN A 100 7.76 -1.20 16.94
N SER A 101 8.32 -2.38 16.69
CA SER A 101 9.62 -2.83 17.15
C SER A 101 10.59 -2.92 15.96
N THR A 102 11.66 -2.14 15.95
CA THR A 102 12.67 -2.17 14.90
C THR A 102 13.26 -3.58 14.71
N ALA A 103 13.54 -4.28 15.80
CA ALA A 103 14.10 -5.63 15.76
C ALA A 103 13.12 -6.62 15.09
N CYS A 104 11.83 -6.55 15.44
CA CYS A 104 10.79 -7.39 14.83
C CYS A 104 10.61 -7.05 13.33
N ALA A 105 10.59 -5.77 12.97
CA ALA A 105 10.51 -5.34 11.58
C ALA A 105 11.69 -5.87 10.74
N ILE A 106 12.91 -5.86 11.29
CA ILE A 106 14.10 -6.43 10.64
C ILE A 106 13.95 -7.94 10.44
N GLU A 107 13.52 -8.65 11.48
CA GLU A 107 13.34 -10.11 11.43
C GLU A 107 12.34 -10.52 10.34
N ILE A 108 11.15 -9.95 10.37
CA ILE A 108 10.09 -10.26 9.39
C ILE A 108 10.51 -9.83 7.97
N SER A 109 11.18 -8.67 7.83
CA SER A 109 11.66 -8.19 6.54
C SER A 109 12.74 -9.10 5.94
N ARG A 110 13.64 -9.63 6.75
CA ARG A 110 14.64 -10.61 6.30
C ARG A 110 13.99 -11.92 5.82
N GLU A 111 12.97 -12.39 6.53
CA GLU A 111 12.24 -13.58 6.08
C GLU A 111 11.49 -13.31 4.76
N ALA A 112 10.87 -12.14 4.60
CA ALA A 112 10.24 -11.76 3.33
C ALA A 112 11.26 -11.72 2.17
N CYS A 113 12.48 -11.21 2.40
CA CYS A 113 13.58 -11.25 1.42
C CYS A 113 13.93 -12.70 1.03
N LYS A 114 14.11 -13.59 2.01
CA LYS A 114 14.41 -15.02 1.76
C LYS A 114 13.30 -15.72 1.02
N ASN A 115 12.05 -15.35 1.29
CA ASN A 115 10.86 -15.91 0.66
C ASN A 115 10.62 -15.37 -0.76
N GLY A 116 11.46 -14.45 -1.26
CA GLY A 116 11.41 -13.97 -2.64
C GLY A 116 10.38 -12.88 -2.91
N ALA A 117 9.96 -12.11 -1.91
CA ALA A 117 9.15 -10.92 -2.13
C ALA A 117 9.91 -9.91 -3.02
N ASP A 118 9.18 -9.08 -3.77
CA ASP A 118 9.77 -8.09 -4.67
C ASP A 118 10.04 -6.75 -3.96
N ALA A 119 9.30 -6.45 -2.89
CA ALA A 119 9.47 -5.23 -2.08
C ALA A 119 8.87 -5.40 -0.68
N LEU A 120 9.21 -4.44 0.19
CA LEU A 120 8.72 -4.35 1.57
C LEU A 120 7.83 -3.13 1.74
N LEU A 121 6.66 -3.29 2.39
CA LEU A 121 5.81 -2.19 2.84
C LEU A 121 5.96 -2.04 4.35
N LEU A 122 6.50 -0.90 4.79
CA LEU A 122 6.84 -0.65 6.19
C LEU A 122 5.99 0.47 6.78
N VAL A 123 4.96 0.12 7.56
CA VAL A 123 4.17 1.09 8.31
C VAL A 123 5.02 1.76 9.39
N THR A 124 4.74 3.04 9.68
CA THR A 124 5.39 3.75 10.80
C THR A 124 5.16 3.04 12.12
N PRO A 125 6.10 3.12 13.09
CA PRO A 125 5.88 2.60 14.43
C PRO A 125 4.59 3.15 15.04
N TYR A 126 3.66 2.26 15.35
CA TYR A 126 2.36 2.56 15.93
C TYR A 126 2.37 2.35 17.43
N TYR A 127 1.47 2.98 18.17
CA TYR A 127 1.27 2.87 19.62
C TYR A 127 2.39 3.53 20.45
N ASN A 128 3.62 2.97 20.45
CA ASN A 128 4.78 3.54 21.16
C ASN A 128 5.30 4.83 20.53
N LYS A 129 4.90 5.12 19.26
CA LYS A 129 5.27 6.32 18.51
C LYS A 129 6.79 6.53 18.40
N THR A 130 7.21 7.63 17.77
CA THR A 130 8.60 8.06 17.77
C THR A 130 8.71 9.50 17.23
N SER A 131 9.88 10.12 17.35
CA SER A 131 10.21 11.39 16.73
C SER A 131 10.63 11.22 15.27
N GLN A 132 10.73 12.32 14.50
CA GLN A 132 11.23 12.28 13.12
C GLN A 132 12.65 11.68 13.03
N ARG A 133 13.54 12.01 13.98
CA ARG A 133 14.87 11.39 14.09
C ARG A 133 14.79 9.89 14.35
N GLY A 134 13.83 9.47 15.16
CA GLY A 134 13.58 8.06 15.42
C GLY A 134 13.03 7.31 14.22
N LEU A 135 12.18 7.95 13.38
CA LEU A 135 11.76 7.38 12.09
C LEU A 135 12.96 7.15 11.16
N ILE A 136 13.85 8.16 11.04
CA ILE A 136 15.06 8.02 10.23
C ILE A 136 15.89 6.85 10.72
N ALA A 137 16.17 6.77 12.03
CA ALA A 137 16.95 5.68 12.60
C ALA A 137 16.29 4.30 12.41
N HIS A 138 14.97 4.21 12.61
CA HIS A 138 14.18 2.99 12.43
C HIS A 138 14.27 2.44 11.00
N TYR A 139 13.96 3.28 10.01
CA TYR A 139 13.98 2.87 8.60
C TYR A 139 15.39 2.63 8.08
N THR A 140 16.39 3.40 8.55
CA THR A 140 17.80 3.14 8.21
C THR A 140 18.25 1.77 8.71
N ALA A 141 17.91 1.41 9.96
CA ALA A 141 18.26 0.11 10.51
C ALA A 141 17.62 -1.06 9.73
N ILE A 142 16.37 -0.91 9.27
CA ILE A 142 15.71 -1.93 8.43
C ILE A 142 16.35 -1.97 7.05
N HIS A 143 16.59 -0.79 6.43
CA HIS A 143 17.27 -0.67 5.15
C HIS A 143 18.63 -1.37 5.16
N ASP A 144 19.45 -1.16 6.19
CA ASP A 144 20.79 -1.74 6.28
C ASP A 144 20.78 -3.25 6.54
N ALA A 145 19.65 -3.77 7.01
CA ALA A 145 19.46 -5.18 7.35
C ALA A 145 18.80 -6.02 6.26
N THR A 146 18.37 -5.41 5.14
CA THR A 146 17.58 -6.05 4.08
C THR A 146 18.05 -5.59 2.69
N ASP A 147 17.76 -6.35 1.63
CA ASP A 147 18.23 -6.09 0.27
C ASP A 147 17.11 -5.65 -0.69
N LEU A 148 15.84 -5.71 -0.29
CA LEU A 148 14.70 -5.36 -1.12
C LEU A 148 14.39 -3.87 -1.13
N PRO A 149 13.73 -3.36 -2.19
CA PRO A 149 13.14 -2.03 -2.19
C PRO A 149 12.13 -1.86 -1.06
N ILE A 150 12.11 -0.66 -0.46
CA ILE A 150 11.25 -0.30 0.67
C ILE A 150 10.24 0.74 0.23
N ILE A 151 8.97 0.50 0.54
CA ILE A 151 7.89 1.48 0.50
C ILE A 151 7.57 1.88 1.95
N LEU A 152 7.79 3.14 2.28
CA LEU A 152 7.36 3.71 3.55
C LEU A 152 5.82 3.75 3.58
N TYR A 153 5.19 3.47 4.72
CA TYR A 153 3.74 3.61 4.82
C TYR A 153 3.36 4.61 5.91
N ASN A 154 2.84 5.76 5.46
CA ASN A 154 2.42 6.87 6.30
C ASN A 154 0.90 6.87 6.48
N VAL A 155 0.41 6.53 7.67
CA VAL A 155 -1.02 6.48 8.02
C VAL A 155 -1.26 7.01 9.45
N PRO A 156 -1.14 8.32 9.66
CA PRO A 156 -1.19 8.94 11.00
C PRO A 156 -2.47 8.63 11.77
N SER A 157 -3.59 8.47 11.08
CA SER A 157 -4.90 8.13 11.70
C SER A 157 -4.88 6.79 12.44
N ARG A 158 -4.02 5.84 12.02
CA ARG A 158 -3.87 4.53 12.67
C ARG A 158 -2.69 4.45 13.61
N THR A 159 -1.60 5.14 13.28
CA THR A 159 -0.34 4.99 14.02
C THR A 159 -0.10 6.08 15.05
N GLY A 160 -0.71 7.24 14.88
CA GLY A 160 -0.43 8.44 15.67
C GLY A 160 0.94 9.06 15.36
N VAL A 161 1.57 8.64 14.25
CA VAL A 161 2.87 9.16 13.78
C VAL A 161 2.76 9.57 12.30
N ASN A 162 3.18 10.78 11.98
CA ASN A 162 3.24 11.29 10.62
C ASN A 162 4.69 11.42 10.14
N ILE A 163 5.01 10.89 8.97
CA ILE A 163 6.29 11.15 8.29
C ILE A 163 6.19 12.53 7.65
N LYS A 164 6.96 13.49 8.16
CA LYS A 164 7.00 14.83 7.59
C LYS A 164 7.72 14.85 6.24
N PRO A 165 7.42 15.80 5.35
CA PRO A 165 8.08 15.90 4.04
C PRO A 165 9.61 15.91 4.09
N GLU A 166 10.18 16.64 5.05
CA GLU A 166 11.63 16.69 5.24
C GLU A 166 12.22 15.33 5.68
N THR A 167 11.46 14.57 6.46
CA THR A 167 11.85 13.22 6.88
C THR A 167 11.77 12.25 5.70
N ALA A 168 10.73 12.35 4.88
CA ALA A 168 10.63 11.57 3.65
C ALA A 168 11.80 11.88 2.70
N ALA A 169 12.16 13.15 2.54
CA ALA A 169 13.30 13.57 1.73
C ALA A 169 14.66 13.06 2.28
N GLU A 170 14.82 12.98 3.59
CA GLU A 170 16.03 12.38 4.18
C GLU A 170 16.09 10.87 3.94
N LEU A 171 14.96 10.17 4.11
CA LEU A 171 14.86 8.73 3.85
C LEU A 171 15.00 8.39 2.36
N ALA A 172 14.56 9.27 1.46
CA ALA A 172 14.70 9.10 0.01
C ALA A 172 16.17 9.00 -0.44
N LYS A 173 17.12 9.52 0.33
CA LYS A 173 18.55 9.40 0.06
C LYS A 173 19.08 7.97 0.22
N LEU A 174 18.37 7.12 0.96
CA LEU A 174 18.71 5.70 1.12
C LEU A 174 18.40 4.96 -0.20
N PRO A 175 19.37 4.24 -0.80
CA PRO A 175 19.21 3.66 -2.14
C PRO A 175 17.99 2.77 -2.32
N ARG A 176 17.63 1.98 -1.31
CA ARG A 176 16.49 1.04 -1.38
C ARG A 176 15.16 1.61 -0.88
N VAL A 177 15.12 2.81 -0.31
CA VAL A 177 13.83 3.50 -0.05
C VAL A 177 13.31 3.98 -1.39
N ASN A 178 12.42 3.18 -1.98
CA ASN A 178 11.90 3.36 -3.33
C ASN A 178 10.73 4.35 -3.38
N GLY A 179 9.89 4.37 -2.34
CA GLY A 179 8.73 5.24 -2.35
C GLY A 179 7.98 5.28 -1.03
N ILE A 180 6.83 5.93 -1.08
CA ILE A 180 5.92 6.10 0.04
C ILE A 180 4.47 5.81 -0.36
N LYS A 181 3.79 4.98 0.43
CA LYS A 181 2.33 4.90 0.46
C LYS A 181 1.82 5.99 1.38
N GLU A 182 1.19 7.01 0.80
CA GLU A 182 0.74 8.18 1.54
C GLU A 182 -0.76 8.08 1.84
N ALA A 183 -1.10 8.02 3.11
CA ALA A 183 -2.45 7.90 3.62
C ALA A 183 -2.73 8.88 4.78
N SER A 184 -2.04 10.03 4.79
CA SER A 184 -2.32 11.10 5.77
C SER A 184 -3.64 11.81 5.51
N GLY A 185 -4.12 11.82 4.27
CA GLY A 185 -5.24 12.63 3.82
C GLY A 185 -4.87 14.08 3.53
N ASP A 186 -3.61 14.47 3.71
CA ASP A 186 -3.09 15.83 3.52
C ASP A 186 -2.43 15.96 2.13
N LEU A 187 -3.17 16.51 1.16
CA LEU A 187 -2.71 16.69 -0.21
C LEU A 187 -1.60 17.75 -0.34
N ASP A 188 -1.53 18.71 0.57
CA ASP A 188 -0.45 19.71 0.58
C ASP A 188 0.85 19.06 1.05
N GLN A 189 0.78 18.12 2.01
CA GLN A 189 1.91 17.29 2.41
C GLN A 189 2.41 16.43 1.23
N VAL A 190 1.50 15.81 0.45
CA VAL A 190 1.87 15.05 -0.76
C VAL A 190 2.62 15.93 -1.76
N ALA A 191 2.08 17.13 -2.07
CA ALA A 191 2.73 18.07 -2.97
C ALA A 191 4.12 18.47 -2.47
N LYS A 192 4.28 18.69 -1.15
CA LYS A 192 5.56 19.03 -0.54
C LYS A 192 6.56 17.88 -0.57
N ILE A 193 6.11 16.64 -0.39
CA ILE A 193 6.98 15.46 -0.56
C ILE A 193 7.48 15.39 -2.00
N HIS A 194 6.60 15.56 -2.99
CA HIS A 194 7.00 15.56 -4.40
C HIS A 194 7.96 16.71 -4.74
N GLU A 195 7.71 17.92 -4.22
CA GLU A 195 8.61 19.07 -4.40
C GLU A 195 10.04 18.79 -3.87
N LEU A 196 10.14 18.15 -2.71
CA LEU A 196 11.44 17.89 -2.05
C LEU A 196 12.17 16.67 -2.62
N CYS A 197 11.46 15.64 -3.06
CA CYS A 197 12.03 14.37 -3.46
C CYS A 197 12.12 14.18 -4.97
N GLY A 198 11.22 14.82 -5.74
CA GLY A 198 11.12 14.56 -7.18
C GLY A 198 11.00 13.07 -7.48
N ASP A 199 11.79 12.60 -8.44
CA ASP A 199 11.82 11.18 -8.86
C ASP A 199 12.69 10.27 -7.95
N GLU A 200 13.25 10.79 -6.85
CA GLU A 200 13.98 9.97 -5.88
C GLU A 200 13.04 9.18 -4.95
N LEU A 201 11.74 9.56 -4.88
CA LEU A 201 10.75 8.90 -4.06
C LEU A 201 9.41 8.78 -4.80
N ASN A 202 9.04 7.57 -5.17
CA ASN A 202 7.74 7.31 -5.79
C ASN A 202 6.61 7.46 -4.77
N ILE A 203 5.47 8.00 -5.18
CA ILE A 203 4.33 8.22 -4.29
C ILE A 203 3.15 7.36 -4.79
N TRP A 204 2.56 6.56 -3.90
CA TRP A 204 1.30 5.86 -4.13
C TRP A 204 0.26 6.34 -3.15
N SER A 205 -0.97 6.52 -3.61
CA SER A 205 -2.08 6.77 -2.69
C SER A 205 -2.31 5.59 -1.77
N GLY A 206 -2.56 5.85 -0.50
CA GLY A 206 -3.05 4.87 0.46
C GLY A 206 -4.55 5.01 0.72
N ASN A 207 -5.19 6.03 0.12
CA ASN A 207 -6.61 6.35 0.23
C ASN A 207 -7.26 6.26 -1.14
N ASP A 208 -8.28 5.42 -1.28
CA ASP A 208 -8.96 5.17 -2.56
C ASP A 208 -9.70 6.41 -3.08
N ASP A 209 -10.20 7.27 -2.21
CA ASP A 209 -10.88 8.51 -2.55
C ASP A 209 -9.94 9.66 -2.97
N GLN A 210 -8.61 9.46 -2.90
CA GLN A 210 -7.59 10.45 -3.25
C GLN A 210 -6.69 10.00 -4.41
N ILE A 211 -7.04 8.93 -5.14
CA ILE A 211 -6.20 8.40 -6.23
C ILE A 211 -5.90 9.49 -7.25
N TYR A 212 -6.94 10.13 -7.80
CA TYR A 212 -6.81 11.17 -8.81
C TYR A 212 -5.98 12.36 -8.32
N ASP A 213 -6.28 12.84 -7.11
CA ASP A 213 -5.59 14.00 -6.53
C ASP A 213 -4.10 13.76 -6.29
N ILE A 214 -3.72 12.53 -5.93
CA ILE A 214 -2.32 12.14 -5.75
C ILE A 214 -1.62 11.97 -7.10
N LEU A 215 -2.29 11.44 -8.13
CA LEU A 215 -1.76 11.40 -9.49
C LEU A 215 -1.47 12.82 -10.02
N GLU A 216 -2.35 13.80 -9.78
CA GLU A 216 -2.14 15.21 -10.13
C GLU A 216 -0.90 15.82 -9.45
N ARG A 217 -0.43 15.23 -8.35
CA ARG A 217 0.75 15.65 -7.59
C ARG A 217 1.98 14.78 -7.84
N GLY A 218 2.00 14.07 -8.98
CA GLY A 218 3.15 13.25 -9.39
C GLY A 218 3.15 11.82 -8.85
N GLY A 219 2.03 11.36 -8.27
CA GLY A 219 1.85 9.97 -7.86
C GLY A 219 1.98 8.97 -9.01
N LYS A 220 2.30 7.73 -8.67
CA LYS A 220 2.50 6.62 -9.62
C LYS A 220 1.34 5.61 -9.62
N GLY A 221 0.39 5.76 -8.70
CA GLY A 221 -0.74 4.86 -8.55
C GLY A 221 -1.31 4.81 -7.13
N VAL A 222 -1.85 3.66 -6.78
CA VAL A 222 -2.52 3.42 -5.48
C VAL A 222 -2.18 2.05 -4.91
N ILE A 223 -2.12 1.95 -3.59
CA ILE A 223 -2.18 0.68 -2.85
C ILE A 223 -3.55 0.65 -2.18
N SER A 224 -4.49 -0.02 -2.79
CA SER A 224 -5.94 0.13 -2.70
C SER A 224 -6.61 -0.91 -1.82
N VAL A 225 -7.65 -0.52 -1.10
CA VAL A 225 -8.63 -1.41 -0.47
C VAL A 225 -9.77 -1.72 -1.46
N LEU A 226 -10.22 -0.72 -2.23
CA LEU A 226 -11.27 -0.85 -3.25
C LEU A 226 -10.93 -1.93 -4.29
N SER A 227 -9.66 -2.08 -4.65
CA SER A 227 -9.19 -3.12 -5.59
C SER A 227 -9.59 -4.54 -5.20
N ASN A 228 -9.86 -4.83 -3.92
CA ASN A 228 -10.33 -6.16 -3.53
C ASN A 228 -11.65 -6.54 -4.23
N ILE A 229 -12.52 -5.57 -4.55
CA ILE A 229 -13.83 -5.81 -5.15
C ILE A 229 -14.01 -5.19 -6.54
N ALA A 230 -13.16 -4.25 -6.91
CA ALA A 230 -13.18 -3.54 -8.19
C ALA A 230 -11.76 -3.38 -8.75
N PRO A 231 -11.01 -4.49 -8.98
CA PRO A 231 -9.60 -4.42 -9.40
C PRO A 231 -9.44 -3.71 -10.75
N LYS A 232 -10.26 -4.08 -11.74
CA LYS A 232 -10.20 -3.50 -13.07
C LYS A 232 -10.46 -2.00 -13.07
N GLU A 233 -11.50 -1.57 -12.38
CA GLU A 233 -11.89 -0.16 -12.34
C GLU A 233 -10.84 0.68 -11.60
N THR A 234 -10.26 0.15 -10.54
CA THR A 234 -9.19 0.82 -9.81
C THR A 234 -7.93 0.93 -10.66
N HIS A 235 -7.57 -0.13 -11.40
CA HIS A 235 -6.51 -0.09 -12.41
C HIS A 235 -6.80 0.96 -13.48
N ASP A 236 -8.01 0.93 -14.07
CA ASP A 236 -8.41 1.84 -15.16
C ASP A 236 -8.37 3.31 -14.72
N ILE A 237 -8.70 3.65 -13.48
CA ILE A 237 -8.58 5.03 -12.96
C ILE A 237 -7.13 5.51 -13.12
N VAL A 238 -6.15 4.71 -12.71
CA VAL A 238 -4.74 5.08 -12.78
C VAL A 238 -4.23 5.04 -14.22
N ALA A 239 -4.50 3.96 -14.95
CA ALA A 239 -4.03 3.76 -16.32
C ALA A 239 -4.48 4.89 -17.24
N LYS A 240 -5.78 5.24 -17.23
CA LYS A 240 -6.31 6.37 -18.02
C LYS A 240 -5.63 7.69 -17.71
N TYR A 241 -5.35 7.95 -16.42
CA TYR A 241 -4.63 9.16 -16.04
C TYR A 241 -3.21 9.18 -16.63
N LEU A 242 -2.46 8.08 -16.48
CA LEU A 242 -1.08 7.98 -16.96
C LEU A 242 -0.99 7.99 -18.49
N ASP A 243 -2.01 7.47 -19.19
CA ASP A 243 -2.13 7.52 -20.64
C ASP A 243 -2.56 8.92 -21.16
N GLY A 244 -2.85 9.85 -20.27
CA GLY A 244 -3.22 11.23 -20.59
C GLY A 244 -4.72 11.49 -20.71
N ASP A 245 -5.57 10.46 -20.57
CA ASP A 245 -7.04 10.60 -20.57
C ASP A 245 -7.55 10.94 -19.15
N LYS A 246 -7.11 12.09 -18.65
CA LYS A 246 -7.49 12.60 -17.32
C LYS A 246 -9.01 12.75 -17.12
N PRO A 247 -9.78 13.21 -18.12
CA PRO A 247 -11.24 13.29 -17.98
C PRO A 247 -11.89 11.93 -17.70
N ALA A 248 -11.51 10.87 -18.44
CA ALA A 248 -12.07 9.54 -18.24
C ALA A 248 -11.61 8.92 -16.90
N SER A 249 -10.37 9.20 -16.47
CA SER A 249 -9.89 8.82 -15.12
C SER A 249 -10.74 9.47 -14.03
N LYS A 250 -11.02 10.77 -14.17
CA LYS A 250 -11.84 11.51 -13.18
C LYS A 250 -13.29 11.02 -13.16
N GLU A 251 -13.89 10.74 -14.31
CA GLU A 251 -15.24 10.18 -14.40
C GLU A 251 -15.34 8.83 -13.69
N LEU A 252 -14.37 7.94 -13.90
CA LEU A 252 -14.31 6.67 -13.17
C LEU A 252 -14.13 6.89 -11.66
N MET A 253 -13.24 7.77 -11.26
CA MET A 253 -13.03 8.09 -9.85
C MET A 253 -14.34 8.54 -9.19
N ASP A 254 -15.08 9.47 -9.82
CA ASP A 254 -16.34 9.98 -9.31
C ASP A 254 -17.43 8.89 -9.26
N LYS A 255 -17.46 8.01 -10.26
CA LYS A 255 -18.39 6.87 -10.31
C LYS A 255 -18.17 5.90 -9.12
N TYR A 256 -16.93 5.64 -8.76
CA TYR A 256 -16.58 4.67 -7.70
C TYR A 256 -16.35 5.30 -6.32
N GLU A 257 -16.45 6.63 -6.18
CA GLU A 257 -16.22 7.35 -4.91
C GLU A 257 -17.08 6.83 -3.76
N LYS A 258 -18.37 6.60 -4.01
CA LYS A 258 -19.28 6.08 -2.97
C LYS A 258 -18.90 4.69 -2.52
N LEU A 259 -18.50 3.82 -3.46
CA LEU A 259 -18.06 2.47 -3.17
C LEU A 259 -16.74 2.49 -2.39
N ALA A 260 -15.80 3.33 -2.78
CA ALA A 260 -14.54 3.53 -2.04
C ALA A 260 -14.80 3.95 -0.58
N LYS A 261 -15.71 4.92 -0.37
CA LYS A 261 -16.11 5.35 0.99
C LYS A 261 -16.82 4.25 1.77
N ALA A 262 -17.61 3.41 1.10
CA ALA A 262 -18.29 2.29 1.76
C ALA A 262 -17.32 1.25 2.35
N MET A 263 -16.10 1.11 1.78
CA MET A 263 -15.06 0.23 2.33
C MET A 263 -14.50 0.73 3.68
N PHE A 264 -14.89 1.93 4.12
CA PHE A 264 -14.44 2.57 5.35
C PHE A 264 -15.57 3.04 6.27
N VAL A 265 -16.80 2.53 6.08
CA VAL A 265 -17.94 2.79 6.99
C VAL A 265 -17.74 2.16 8.37
N ASP A 266 -16.84 1.20 8.47
CA ASP A 266 -16.35 0.59 9.69
C ASP A 266 -14.82 0.43 9.57
N VAL A 267 -14.17 -0.09 10.61
CA VAL A 267 -12.72 -0.30 10.62
C VAL A 267 -12.30 -1.28 9.51
N ASN A 268 -11.47 -0.82 8.55
CA ASN A 268 -10.86 -1.72 7.55
C ASN A 268 -9.98 -2.78 8.26
N PRO A 269 -10.16 -4.10 7.96
CA PRO A 269 -10.80 -4.70 6.80
C PRO A 269 -12.25 -5.20 6.99
N ILE A 270 -12.98 -4.77 8.02
CA ILE A 270 -14.35 -5.28 8.27
C ILE A 270 -15.24 -5.12 7.03
N PRO A 271 -15.42 -3.90 6.46
CA PRO A 271 -16.30 -3.74 5.30
C PRO A 271 -15.82 -4.47 4.05
N VAL A 272 -14.52 -4.47 3.78
CA VAL A 272 -14.00 -5.08 2.56
C VAL A 272 -14.10 -6.61 2.58
N LYS A 273 -13.93 -7.28 3.73
CA LYS A 273 -14.15 -8.73 3.83
C LYS A 273 -15.61 -9.11 3.59
N GLU A 274 -16.54 -8.34 4.15
CA GLU A 274 -17.97 -8.51 3.83
C GLU A 274 -18.24 -8.30 2.34
N ALA A 275 -17.67 -7.25 1.74
CA ALA A 275 -17.83 -6.94 0.32
C ALA A 275 -17.28 -8.05 -0.59
N VAL A 276 -16.12 -8.61 -0.25
CA VAL A 276 -15.51 -9.75 -0.98
C VAL A 276 -16.42 -10.99 -0.90
N SER A 277 -17.06 -11.23 0.24
CA SER A 277 -18.05 -12.31 0.37
C SER A 277 -19.27 -12.08 -0.52
N LEU A 278 -19.72 -10.83 -0.65
CA LEU A 278 -20.87 -10.47 -1.48
C LEU A 278 -20.61 -10.64 -2.99
N ILE A 279 -19.37 -10.53 -3.44
CA ILE A 279 -19.00 -10.79 -4.85
C ILE A 279 -18.69 -12.29 -5.12
N GLY A 280 -18.89 -13.16 -4.13
CA GLY A 280 -18.90 -14.63 -4.30
C GLY A 280 -17.65 -15.35 -3.83
N PHE A 281 -16.72 -14.72 -3.12
CA PHE A 281 -15.57 -15.37 -2.51
C PHE A 281 -15.83 -15.70 -1.03
N ASN A 282 -15.23 -16.76 -0.53
CA ASN A 282 -15.28 -17.10 0.89
C ASN A 282 -14.17 -16.37 1.65
N ALA A 283 -14.40 -15.10 2.02
CA ALA A 283 -13.43 -14.31 2.80
C ALA A 283 -13.21 -14.87 4.22
N GLY A 284 -14.17 -15.62 4.74
CA GLY A 284 -14.14 -16.20 6.09
C GLY A 284 -14.26 -15.15 7.21
N PRO A 285 -14.17 -15.59 8.47
CA PRO A 285 -14.33 -14.73 9.63
C PRO A 285 -13.16 -13.74 9.78
N LEU A 286 -13.39 -12.70 10.56
CA LEU A 286 -12.36 -11.80 11.06
C LEU A 286 -11.75 -12.38 12.35
N ARG A 287 -10.48 -12.09 12.60
CA ARG A 287 -9.84 -12.42 13.88
C ARG A 287 -10.03 -11.29 14.90
N LEU A 288 -10.34 -11.65 16.13
CA LEU A 288 -10.38 -10.65 17.22
C LEU A 288 -9.06 -9.86 17.29
N PRO A 289 -9.11 -8.54 17.56
CA PRO A 289 -10.24 -7.78 18.09
C PRO A 289 -11.27 -7.33 17.05
N LEU A 290 -11.08 -7.63 15.76
CA LEU A 290 -12.05 -7.32 14.73
C LEU A 290 -13.24 -8.29 14.82
N VAL A 291 -14.43 -7.77 14.56
CA VAL A 291 -15.68 -8.52 14.57
C VAL A 291 -16.46 -8.27 13.28
N GLU A 292 -17.48 -9.04 13.02
CA GLU A 292 -18.36 -8.83 11.87
C GLU A 292 -18.99 -7.43 11.90
N MET A 293 -19.24 -6.90 10.71
CA MET A 293 -19.93 -5.62 10.53
C MET A 293 -21.35 -5.69 11.06
N ASP A 294 -21.83 -4.62 11.71
CA ASP A 294 -23.21 -4.54 12.18
C ASP A 294 -24.22 -4.50 11.01
N GLU A 295 -25.46 -4.90 11.28
CA GLU A 295 -26.52 -5.04 10.27
C GLU A 295 -26.89 -3.70 9.59
N ALA A 296 -26.68 -2.56 10.25
CA ALA A 296 -26.95 -1.25 9.68
C ALA A 296 -25.90 -0.90 8.61
N ASN A 297 -24.64 -1.15 8.92
CA ASN A 297 -23.51 -0.93 8.01
C ASN A 297 -23.51 -1.95 6.86
N LYS A 298 -23.90 -3.22 7.10
CA LYS A 298 -24.10 -4.23 6.04
C LYS A 298 -25.10 -3.75 4.98
N LYS A 299 -26.24 -3.19 5.42
CA LYS A 299 -27.24 -2.65 4.49
C LYS A 299 -26.72 -1.49 3.64
N LEU A 300 -25.93 -0.60 4.23
CA LEU A 300 -25.30 0.52 3.48
C LEU A 300 -24.29 0.01 2.46
N SER A 301 -23.44 -0.95 2.82
CA SER A 301 -22.48 -1.57 1.90
C SER A 301 -23.17 -2.26 0.72
N LEU A 302 -24.24 -3.03 0.97
CA LEU A 302 -25.02 -3.70 -0.07
C LEU A 302 -25.58 -2.74 -1.13
N ILE A 303 -26.08 -1.58 -0.73
CA ILE A 303 -26.63 -0.57 -1.64
C ILE A 303 -25.51 -0.09 -2.58
N HIS A 304 -24.33 0.21 -2.07
CA HIS A 304 -23.23 0.76 -2.87
C HIS A 304 -22.51 -0.28 -3.73
N ILE A 305 -22.46 -1.54 -3.32
CA ILE A 305 -21.89 -2.64 -4.14
C ILE A 305 -22.81 -2.95 -5.34
N SER A 306 -24.12 -2.81 -5.20
CA SER A 306 -25.08 -3.11 -6.26
C SER A 306 -25.27 -1.97 -7.26
N GLU A 307 -24.91 -0.72 -6.96
CA GLU A 307 -25.09 0.43 -7.84
C GLU A 307 -24.15 0.45 -9.07
N PRO A 308 -22.84 0.17 -8.97
CA PRO A 308 -21.93 0.24 -10.13
C PRO A 308 -22.08 -0.92 -11.11
N THR A 309 -22.67 -2.04 -10.71
CA THR A 309 -22.77 -3.29 -11.52
C THR A 309 -24.06 -3.37 -12.34
N ARG A 310 -24.97 -2.39 -12.20
CA ARG A 310 -26.23 -2.33 -12.93
C ARG A 310 -26.12 -1.55 -14.25
N HIS A 311 -25.29 -2.05 -15.20
CA HIS A 311 -25.36 -1.61 -16.60
C HIS A 311 -25.09 -2.77 -17.54
#